data_aa08be51ccfd6bb28b9db438d6e95d36
#
_entry.id   aa08be51ccfd6bb28b9db438d6e95d36
#
_cell.length_a   1.000
_cell.length_b   1.000
_cell.length_c   1.000
_cell.angle_alpha   90.00
_cell.angle_beta   90.00
_cell.angle_gamma   90.00
#
_symmetry.space_group_name_H-M   'P 1'
#
loop_
_entity.id
_entity.type
_entity.pdbx_description
1 polymer ?
#
loop_
_entity_poly.entity_id
_entity_poly.type
_entity_poly.pdbx_seq_one_letter_code
_entity_poly.pdbx_strand_id
1 'polypeptide(L)'
;DDSHALHIREMAIKIFDKTKKIHELGSNDRFLLEIAALLHDIGKYINLNEHIEHSYSIIKAQDIMGISDSDLNIIAHTARFHNEENPKSIDSYKILPYENRIKISKLSSILKLCDAMDITHKRKIKSIDIKVKDTNLIITAHAKDDIPLEKWYFMKKADFFEDVTGYRPILKVKG
;
A
#
# COMPACT_ATOMS: atom_id res chain seq x y z
N ASP A 1 -0.88 10.15 12.26
CA ASP A 1 -2.07 9.47 12.84
C ASP A 1 -1.75 7.98 13.02
N ASP A 2 -1.28 7.62 14.22
CA ASP A 2 -0.84 6.25 14.52
C ASP A 2 -1.98 5.24 14.32
N SER A 3 -3.22 5.65 14.56
CA SER A 3 -4.36 4.75 14.43
C SER A 3 -4.71 4.43 12.97
N HIS A 4 -4.50 5.38 12.05
CA HIS A 4 -4.61 5.15 10.61
C HIS A 4 -3.49 4.21 10.13
N ALA A 5 -2.23 4.51 10.47
CA ALA A 5 -1.09 3.70 10.06
C ALA A 5 -1.21 2.23 10.51
N LEU A 6 -1.62 2.00 11.75
CA LEU A 6 -1.87 0.65 12.26
C LEU A 6 -3.01 -0.05 11.51
N HIS A 7 -4.08 0.67 11.19
CA HIS A 7 -5.22 0.12 10.43
C HIS A 7 -4.82 -0.24 9.00
N ILE A 8 -4.06 0.63 8.32
CA ILE A 8 -3.52 0.35 6.99
C ILE A 8 -2.60 -0.87 7.01
N ARG A 9 -1.69 -0.95 8.01
CA ARG A 9 -0.83 -2.11 8.20
C ARG A 9 -1.61 -3.43 8.32
N GLU A 10 -2.65 -3.47 9.16
CA GLU A 10 -3.47 -4.68 9.35
C GLU A 10 -4.13 -5.13 8.05
N MET A 11 -4.72 -4.21 7.29
CA MET A 11 -5.33 -4.50 6.01
C MET A 11 -4.29 -4.96 4.98
N ALA A 12 -3.14 -4.28 4.90
CA ALA A 12 -2.07 -4.60 3.95
C ALA A 12 -1.52 -6.01 4.17
N ILE A 13 -1.26 -6.38 5.42
CA ILE A 13 -0.79 -7.72 5.77
C ILE A 13 -1.83 -8.79 5.45
N LYS A 14 -3.11 -8.50 5.71
CA LYS A 14 -4.19 -9.43 5.37
C LYS A 14 -4.32 -9.65 3.86
N ILE A 15 -4.23 -8.58 3.06
CA ILE A 15 -4.23 -8.70 1.59
C ILE A 15 -2.99 -9.48 1.14
N PHE A 16 -1.79 -9.12 1.61
CA PHE A 16 -0.56 -9.80 1.27
C PHE A 16 -0.67 -11.31 1.52
N ASP A 17 -1.08 -11.71 2.73
CA ASP A 17 -1.15 -13.13 3.12
C ASP A 17 -2.18 -13.92 2.31
N LYS A 18 -3.26 -13.29 1.86
CA LYS A 18 -4.32 -13.92 1.05
C LYS A 18 -4.02 -13.92 -0.45
N THR A 19 -3.05 -13.14 -0.91
CA THR A 19 -2.71 -12.98 -2.33
C THR A 19 -1.32 -13.52 -2.70
N LYS A 20 -0.73 -14.38 -1.88
CA LYS A 20 0.62 -14.96 -2.09
C LYS A 20 0.81 -15.59 -3.47
N LYS A 21 -0.21 -16.26 -3.99
CA LYS A 21 -0.19 -16.86 -5.33
C LYS A 21 -0.25 -15.83 -6.47
N ILE A 22 -0.68 -14.60 -6.18
CA ILE A 22 -0.80 -13.51 -7.14
C ILE A 22 0.53 -12.75 -7.22
N HIS A 23 1.08 -12.33 -6.07
CA HIS A 23 2.27 -11.50 -6.05
C HIS A 23 3.59 -12.30 -5.99
N GLU A 24 3.57 -13.56 -5.52
CA GLU A 24 4.75 -14.45 -5.42
C GLU A 24 5.92 -13.87 -4.61
N LEU A 25 5.65 -12.97 -3.66
CA LEU A 25 6.63 -12.35 -2.79
C LEU A 25 6.83 -13.16 -1.50
N GLY A 26 8.00 -13.03 -0.88
CA GLY A 26 8.40 -13.77 0.30
C GLY A 26 8.12 -13.08 1.63
N SER A 27 8.59 -13.72 2.71
CA SER A 27 8.40 -13.21 4.08
C SER A 27 9.13 -11.90 4.35
N ASN A 28 10.32 -11.70 3.74
CA ASN A 28 11.03 -10.42 3.85
C ASN A 28 10.20 -9.30 3.20
N ASP A 29 9.64 -9.53 2.01
CA ASP A 29 8.81 -8.51 1.32
C ASP A 29 7.55 -8.16 2.14
N ARG A 30 6.98 -9.16 2.85
CA ARG A 30 5.88 -8.94 3.79
C ARG A 30 6.28 -7.98 4.91
N PHE A 31 7.46 -8.17 5.48
CA PHE A 31 8.01 -7.32 6.52
C PHE A 31 8.27 -5.89 6.00
N LEU A 32 8.82 -5.75 4.79
CA LEU A 32 9.02 -4.44 4.14
C LEU A 32 7.69 -3.70 3.91
N LEU A 33 6.64 -4.42 3.48
CA LEU A 33 5.29 -3.84 3.35
C LEU A 33 4.74 -3.35 4.68
N GLU A 34 4.95 -4.12 5.75
CA GLU A 34 4.52 -3.78 7.10
C GLU A 34 5.14 -2.46 7.56
N ILE A 35 6.45 -2.29 7.36
CA ILE A 35 7.15 -1.04 7.70
C ILE A 35 6.67 0.11 6.79
N ALA A 36 6.54 -0.12 5.49
CA ALA A 36 6.07 0.90 4.57
C ALA A 36 4.66 1.39 4.95
N ALA A 37 3.76 0.48 5.32
CA ALA A 37 2.41 0.82 5.77
C ALA A 37 2.40 1.64 7.06
N LEU A 38 3.29 1.37 7.99
CA LEU A 38 3.42 2.16 9.22
C LEU A 38 3.98 3.57 8.98
N LEU A 39 4.86 3.72 8.00
CA LEU A 39 5.62 4.96 7.77
C LEU A 39 5.14 5.80 6.58
N HIS A 40 4.14 5.32 5.80
CA HIS A 40 3.76 5.99 4.54
C HIS A 40 3.38 7.46 4.71
N ASP A 41 2.81 7.81 5.84
CA ASP A 41 2.32 9.15 6.18
C ASP A 41 3.22 9.93 7.16
N ILE A 42 4.39 9.42 7.50
CA ILE A 42 5.27 10.05 8.52
C ILE A 42 5.64 11.50 8.16
N GLY A 43 5.71 11.80 6.87
CA GLY A 43 6.00 13.16 6.38
C GLY A 43 4.93 14.20 6.70
N LYS A 44 3.71 13.79 7.09
CA LYS A 44 2.64 14.70 7.53
C LYS A 44 3.01 15.50 8.78
N TYR A 45 3.94 15.00 9.58
CA TYR A 45 4.49 15.74 10.73
C TYR A 45 5.32 16.96 10.31
N ILE A 46 5.83 16.99 9.07
CA ILE A 46 6.60 18.12 8.53
C ILE A 46 5.67 19.04 7.74
N ASN A 47 4.99 18.51 6.71
CA ASN A 47 4.10 19.29 5.86
C ASN A 47 3.03 18.37 5.24
N LEU A 48 1.76 18.76 5.37
CA LEU A 48 0.64 18.00 4.83
C LEU A 48 0.61 17.95 3.29
N ASN A 49 1.00 19.03 2.64
CA ASN A 49 0.93 19.12 1.17
C ASN A 49 2.06 18.36 0.48
N GLU A 50 3.24 18.27 1.12
CA GLU A 50 4.44 17.62 0.58
C GLU A 50 4.80 16.35 1.36
N HIS A 51 3.83 15.79 2.11
CA HIS A 51 4.08 14.67 3.02
C HIS A 51 4.70 13.46 2.33
N ILE A 52 4.43 13.24 1.07
CA ILE A 52 4.95 12.12 0.29
C ILE A 52 6.45 12.19 0.13
N GLU A 53 6.97 13.34 -0.31
CA GLU A 53 8.40 13.59 -0.44
C GLU A 53 9.09 13.58 0.93
N HIS A 54 8.44 14.13 1.93
CA HIS A 54 8.95 14.10 3.30
C HIS A 54 8.98 12.68 3.86
N SER A 55 7.93 11.87 3.65
CA SER A 55 7.93 10.46 4.06
C SER A 55 9.08 9.69 3.40
N TYR A 56 9.23 9.83 2.09
CA TYR A 56 10.32 9.22 1.34
C TYR A 56 11.69 9.62 1.90
N SER A 57 11.91 10.93 2.09
CA SER A 57 13.20 11.47 2.58
C SER A 57 13.51 11.03 4.01
N ILE A 58 12.50 11.04 4.90
CA ILE A 58 12.65 10.58 6.28
C ILE A 58 13.06 9.12 6.30
N ILE A 59 12.34 8.26 5.57
CA ILE A 59 12.61 6.81 5.53
C ILE A 59 14.01 6.56 4.98
N LYS A 60 14.41 7.23 3.89
CA LYS A 60 15.71 7.08 3.26
C LYS A 60 16.88 7.52 4.13
N ALA A 61 16.66 8.46 5.04
CA ALA A 61 17.69 8.98 5.94
C ALA A 61 17.91 8.11 7.20
N GLN A 62 17.10 7.05 7.39
CA GLN A 62 17.25 6.19 8.57
C GLN A 62 18.39 5.18 8.41
N ASP A 63 19.02 4.89 9.54
CA ASP A 63 19.89 3.73 9.72
C ASP A 63 19.15 2.77 10.67
N ILE A 64 18.52 1.75 10.11
CA ILE A 64 17.70 0.80 10.87
C ILE A 64 18.45 -0.53 10.96
N MET A 65 18.83 -0.91 12.18
CA MET A 65 19.53 -2.18 12.40
C MET A 65 18.76 -3.35 11.79
N GLY A 66 19.44 -4.14 10.96
CA GLY A 66 18.86 -5.32 10.30
C GLY A 66 18.10 -5.04 9.00
N ILE A 67 18.04 -3.78 8.53
CA ILE A 67 17.49 -3.39 7.23
C ILE A 67 18.63 -2.93 6.33
N SER A 68 18.78 -3.57 5.17
CA SER A 68 19.78 -3.19 4.18
C SER A 68 19.38 -1.90 3.43
N ASP A 69 20.36 -1.22 2.82
CA ASP A 69 20.09 -0.06 1.95
C ASP A 69 19.13 -0.41 0.80
N SER A 70 19.22 -1.64 0.29
CA SER A 70 18.31 -2.14 -0.74
C SER A 70 16.88 -2.26 -0.22
N ASP A 71 16.70 -2.83 0.97
CA ASP A 71 15.38 -2.96 1.61
C ASP A 71 14.82 -1.59 1.99
N LEU A 72 15.67 -0.68 2.47
CA LEU A 72 15.28 0.69 2.80
C LEU A 72 14.78 1.45 1.56
N ASN A 73 15.41 1.23 0.39
CA ASN A 73 14.92 1.74 -0.89
C ASN A 73 13.54 1.19 -1.24
N ILE A 74 13.31 -0.10 -1.00
CA ILE A 74 12.00 -0.72 -1.25
C ILE A 74 10.95 -0.12 -0.34
N ILE A 75 11.21 0.01 0.96
CA ILE A 75 10.29 0.61 1.94
C ILE A 75 9.95 2.05 1.53
N ALA A 76 10.97 2.88 1.28
CA ALA A 76 10.78 4.29 0.98
C ALA A 76 9.96 4.53 -0.30
N HIS A 77 10.27 3.80 -1.38
CA HIS A 77 9.50 3.92 -2.61
C HIS A 77 8.09 3.31 -2.50
N THR A 78 7.92 2.21 -1.75
CA THR A 78 6.59 1.64 -1.48
C THR A 78 5.72 2.64 -0.72
N ALA A 79 6.28 3.29 0.31
CA ALA A 79 5.60 4.35 1.04
C ALA A 79 5.30 5.56 0.13
N ARG A 80 6.25 6.01 -0.70
CA ARG A 80 6.06 7.10 -1.66
C ARG A 80 4.89 6.85 -2.59
N PHE A 81 4.77 5.65 -3.13
CA PHE A 81 3.79 5.32 -4.16
C PHE A 81 2.41 4.89 -3.62
N HIS A 82 2.09 5.15 -2.36
CA HIS A 82 0.72 4.94 -1.85
C HIS A 82 -0.30 5.91 -2.47
N ASN A 83 0.16 7.06 -2.97
CA ASN A 83 -0.66 8.05 -3.66
C ASN A 83 -0.95 7.73 -5.14
N GLU A 84 -1.34 8.73 -5.93
CA GLU A 84 -1.64 8.59 -7.36
C GLU A 84 -0.40 8.68 -8.28
N GLU A 85 0.79 8.94 -7.72
CA GLU A 85 2.01 9.13 -8.51
C GLU A 85 2.37 7.86 -9.31
N ASN A 86 2.74 8.05 -10.58
CA ASN A 86 3.18 6.95 -11.42
C ASN A 86 4.68 6.66 -11.14
N PRO A 87 5.03 5.46 -10.67
CA PRO A 87 6.43 5.11 -10.41
C PRO A 87 7.36 5.34 -11.62
N LYS A 88 6.85 5.14 -12.84
CA LYS A 88 7.63 5.32 -14.07
C LYS A 88 8.04 6.77 -14.36
N SER A 89 7.47 7.76 -13.68
CA SER A 89 7.87 9.18 -13.81
C SER A 89 9.02 9.54 -12.88
N ILE A 90 9.37 8.70 -11.91
CA ILE A 90 10.32 8.99 -10.82
C ILE A 90 11.71 8.47 -11.12
N ASP A 91 12.69 9.36 -11.25
CA ASP A 91 14.05 8.99 -11.64
C ASP A 91 14.75 8.12 -10.58
N SER A 92 14.55 8.39 -9.30
CA SER A 92 15.12 7.56 -8.22
C SER A 92 14.60 6.11 -8.24
N TYR A 93 13.39 5.88 -8.76
CA TYR A 93 12.84 4.54 -8.97
C TYR A 93 13.42 3.86 -10.22
N LYS A 94 13.58 4.61 -11.32
CA LYS A 94 14.08 4.07 -12.61
C LYS A 94 15.47 3.47 -12.51
N ILE A 95 16.33 4.05 -11.66
CA ILE A 95 17.73 3.61 -11.48
C ILE A 95 17.87 2.37 -10.58
N LEU A 96 16.78 1.94 -9.90
CA LEU A 96 16.82 0.76 -9.03
C LEU A 96 16.96 -0.53 -9.86
N PRO A 97 17.56 -1.58 -9.27
CA PRO A 97 17.54 -2.91 -9.86
C PRO A 97 16.15 -3.36 -10.26
N TYR A 98 16.04 -4.10 -11.36
CA TYR A 98 14.75 -4.55 -11.90
C TYR A 98 13.91 -5.32 -10.87
N GLU A 99 14.54 -6.22 -10.11
CA GLU A 99 13.87 -6.99 -9.05
C GLU A 99 13.26 -6.09 -7.96
N ASN A 100 13.99 -5.05 -7.55
CA ASN A 100 13.48 -4.09 -6.56
C ASN A 100 12.29 -3.31 -7.11
N ARG A 101 12.34 -2.91 -8.37
CA ARG A 101 11.22 -2.22 -9.03
C ARG A 101 9.96 -3.08 -9.09
N ILE A 102 10.11 -4.39 -9.38
CA ILE A 102 8.98 -5.33 -9.33
C ILE A 102 8.40 -5.42 -7.92
N LYS A 103 9.24 -5.61 -6.90
CA LYS A 103 8.81 -5.68 -5.50
C LYS A 103 8.07 -4.40 -5.09
N ILE A 104 8.62 -3.24 -5.37
CA ILE A 104 8.02 -1.94 -5.09
C ILE A 104 6.64 -1.82 -5.76
N SER A 105 6.52 -2.18 -7.04
CA SER A 105 5.24 -2.12 -7.76
C SER A 105 4.19 -3.02 -7.13
N LYS A 106 4.54 -4.26 -6.77
CA LYS A 106 3.62 -5.20 -6.11
C LYS A 106 3.22 -4.74 -4.71
N LEU A 107 4.18 -4.29 -3.89
CA LEU A 107 3.92 -3.83 -2.52
C LEU A 107 3.10 -2.53 -2.51
N SER A 108 3.46 -1.56 -3.36
CA SER A 108 2.71 -0.31 -3.46
C SER A 108 1.30 -0.50 -4.01
N SER A 109 1.07 -1.48 -4.89
CA SER A 109 -0.28 -1.81 -5.36
C SER A 109 -1.20 -2.25 -4.22
N ILE A 110 -0.69 -3.03 -3.27
CA ILE A 110 -1.42 -3.42 -2.06
C ILE A 110 -1.64 -2.20 -1.15
N LEU A 111 -0.60 -1.42 -0.89
CA LEU A 111 -0.67 -0.26 0.00
C LEU A 111 -1.66 0.79 -0.52
N LYS A 112 -1.68 1.05 -1.83
CA LYS A 112 -2.65 1.94 -2.48
C LYS A 112 -4.11 1.54 -2.21
N LEU A 113 -4.44 0.26 -2.29
CA LEU A 113 -5.79 -0.21 -2.00
C LEU A 113 -6.16 -0.01 -0.53
N CYS A 114 -5.21 -0.27 0.38
CA CYS A 114 -5.43 -0.10 1.81
C CYS A 114 -5.64 1.37 2.18
N ASP A 115 -4.78 2.27 1.70
CA ASP A 115 -4.91 3.70 1.91
C ASP A 115 -6.25 4.24 1.39
N ALA A 116 -6.68 3.79 0.21
CA ALA A 116 -7.99 4.14 -0.34
C ALA A 116 -9.15 3.69 0.56
N MET A 117 -9.04 2.55 1.24
CA MET A 117 -10.08 2.03 2.14
C MET A 117 -10.19 2.80 3.47
N ASP A 118 -9.24 3.66 3.81
CA ASP A 118 -9.33 4.56 4.97
C ASP A 118 -8.92 6.00 4.63
N ILE A 119 -9.20 6.44 3.40
CA ILE A 119 -8.82 7.77 2.89
C ILE A 119 -9.35 8.92 3.77
N THR A 120 -10.43 8.70 4.48
CA THR A 120 -10.99 9.68 5.42
C THR A 120 -10.34 9.65 6.81
N HIS A 121 -9.44 8.72 7.09
CA HIS A 121 -8.80 8.47 8.38
C HIS A 121 -9.81 8.23 9.53
N LYS A 122 -11.02 7.76 9.19
CA LYS A 122 -12.11 7.52 10.16
C LYS A 122 -12.27 6.06 10.54
N ARG A 123 -11.49 5.16 9.91
CA ARG A 123 -11.56 3.70 10.15
C ARG A 123 -12.99 3.17 10.12
N LYS A 124 -13.75 3.61 9.11
CA LYS A 124 -15.15 3.18 8.91
C LYS A 124 -15.23 1.69 8.60
N ILE A 125 -14.26 1.17 7.84
CA ILE A 125 -14.11 -0.26 7.57
C ILE A 125 -13.45 -0.90 8.79
N LYS A 126 -14.17 -1.78 9.48
CA LYS A 126 -13.68 -2.43 10.70
C LYS A 126 -12.84 -3.67 10.43
N SER A 127 -13.16 -4.37 9.37
CA SER A 127 -12.41 -5.55 8.92
C SER A 127 -12.69 -5.80 7.44
N ILE A 128 -11.86 -6.62 6.83
CA ILE A 128 -12.03 -7.04 5.43
C ILE A 128 -11.96 -8.56 5.34
N ASP A 129 -12.73 -9.15 4.45
CA ASP A 129 -12.57 -10.53 3.99
C ASP A 129 -12.07 -10.53 2.54
N ILE A 130 -11.24 -11.50 2.20
CA ILE A 130 -10.56 -11.53 0.91
C ILE A 130 -10.78 -12.89 0.25
N LYS A 131 -11.24 -12.85 -1.00
CA LYS A 131 -11.44 -14.03 -1.84
C LYS A 131 -10.93 -13.76 -3.26
N VAL A 132 -10.14 -14.68 -3.77
CA VAL A 132 -9.74 -14.69 -5.18
C VAL A 132 -10.70 -15.59 -5.95
N LYS A 133 -11.30 -15.06 -7.00
CA LYS A 133 -12.19 -15.82 -7.90
C LYS A 133 -11.88 -15.45 -9.34
N ASP A 134 -11.47 -16.42 -10.14
CA ASP A 134 -10.99 -16.21 -11.51
C ASP A 134 -9.85 -15.15 -11.50
N THR A 135 -9.99 -14.07 -12.25
CA THR A 135 -9.06 -12.94 -12.28
C THR A 135 -9.50 -11.77 -11.38
N ASN A 136 -10.41 -12.01 -10.42
CA ASN A 136 -10.89 -10.99 -9.52
C ASN A 136 -10.37 -11.21 -8.09
N LEU A 137 -9.89 -10.12 -7.49
CA LEU A 137 -9.61 -10.02 -6.06
C LEU A 137 -10.79 -9.35 -5.37
N ILE A 138 -11.65 -10.15 -4.75
CA ILE A 138 -12.85 -9.65 -4.07
C ILE A 138 -12.50 -9.33 -2.62
N ILE A 139 -12.59 -8.05 -2.26
CA ILE A 139 -12.41 -7.54 -0.90
C ILE A 139 -13.79 -7.16 -0.38
N THR A 140 -14.26 -7.86 0.65
CA THR A 140 -15.52 -7.54 1.34
C THR A 140 -15.21 -6.74 2.59
N ALA A 141 -15.55 -5.46 2.58
CA ALA A 141 -15.37 -4.55 3.71
C ALA A 141 -16.58 -4.63 4.65
N HIS A 142 -16.30 -4.82 5.94
CA HIS A 142 -17.30 -4.73 7.00
C HIS A 142 -17.33 -3.31 7.55
N ALA A 143 -18.38 -2.56 7.22
CA ALA A 143 -18.56 -1.16 7.62
C ALA A 143 -20.00 -0.91 8.03
N LYS A 144 -20.18 -0.20 9.16
CA LYS A 144 -21.53 0.21 9.61
C LYS A 144 -22.02 1.47 8.92
N ASP A 145 -21.07 2.34 8.55
CA ASP A 145 -21.36 3.61 7.89
C ASP A 145 -21.14 3.50 6.39
N ASP A 146 -21.77 4.41 5.64
CA ASP A 146 -21.52 4.54 4.21
C ASP A 146 -20.08 4.99 3.93
N ILE A 147 -19.46 4.38 2.90
CA ILE A 147 -18.07 4.59 2.52
C ILE A 147 -17.92 5.07 1.04
N PRO A 148 -18.63 6.14 0.62
CA PRO A 148 -18.62 6.55 -0.79
C PRO A 148 -17.26 7.04 -1.26
N LEU A 149 -16.51 7.77 -0.43
CA LEU A 149 -15.17 8.26 -0.76
C LEU A 149 -14.17 7.10 -0.84
N GLU A 150 -14.21 6.19 0.11
CA GLU A 150 -13.36 5.01 0.14
C GLU A 150 -13.58 4.15 -1.12
N LYS A 151 -14.85 3.94 -1.53
CA LYS A 151 -15.19 3.23 -2.77
C LYS A 151 -14.65 3.94 -4.01
N TRP A 152 -14.80 5.26 -4.09
CA TRP A 152 -14.34 6.03 -5.24
C TRP A 152 -12.82 6.02 -5.39
N TYR A 153 -12.09 6.24 -4.29
CA TYR A 153 -10.63 6.15 -4.30
C TYR A 153 -10.13 4.73 -4.57
N PHE A 154 -10.80 3.72 -4.01
CA PHE A 154 -10.47 2.32 -4.27
C PHE A 154 -10.57 1.99 -5.76
N MET A 155 -11.64 2.40 -6.44
CA MET A 155 -11.80 2.17 -7.88
C MET A 155 -10.68 2.85 -8.70
N LYS A 156 -10.29 4.06 -8.35
CA LYS A 156 -9.16 4.74 -9.01
C LYS A 156 -7.83 3.98 -8.85
N LYS A 157 -7.59 3.45 -7.65
CA LYS A 157 -6.32 2.74 -7.35
C LYS A 157 -6.33 1.27 -7.81
N ALA A 158 -7.50 0.73 -8.10
CA ALA A 158 -7.67 -0.64 -8.60
C ALA A 158 -6.98 -0.88 -9.95
N ASP A 159 -6.95 0.11 -10.82
CA ASP A 159 -6.31 0.00 -12.14
C ASP A 159 -4.81 -0.32 -12.01
N PHE A 160 -4.12 0.35 -11.07
CA PHE A 160 -2.70 0.08 -10.85
C PHE A 160 -2.45 -1.34 -10.32
N PHE A 161 -3.31 -1.83 -9.41
CA PHE A 161 -3.20 -3.20 -8.92
C PHE A 161 -3.41 -4.23 -10.05
N GLU A 162 -4.39 -4.00 -10.92
CA GLU A 162 -4.66 -4.86 -12.07
C GLU A 162 -3.50 -4.83 -13.08
N ASP A 163 -2.95 -3.67 -13.39
CA ASP A 163 -1.79 -3.52 -14.29
C ASP A 163 -0.55 -4.28 -13.78
N VAL A 164 -0.34 -4.29 -12.46
CA VAL A 164 0.81 -4.94 -11.83
C VAL A 164 0.62 -6.45 -11.68
N THR A 165 -0.60 -6.91 -11.41
CA THR A 165 -0.87 -8.29 -11.00
C THR A 165 -1.68 -9.11 -11.99
N GLY A 166 -2.40 -8.47 -12.90
CA GLY A 166 -3.38 -9.11 -13.78
C GLY A 166 -4.70 -9.46 -13.10
N TYR A 167 -4.92 -9.05 -11.85
CA TYR A 167 -6.14 -9.31 -11.10
C TYR A 167 -6.90 -8.01 -10.80
N ARG A 168 -8.20 -7.99 -11.10
CA ARG A 168 -9.06 -6.83 -10.84
C ARG A 168 -9.54 -6.82 -9.39
N PRO A 169 -9.15 -5.83 -8.56
CA PRO A 169 -9.70 -5.68 -7.22
C PRO A 169 -11.12 -5.13 -7.27
N ILE A 170 -12.00 -5.74 -6.47
CA ILE A 170 -13.42 -5.37 -6.36
C ILE A 170 -13.75 -5.18 -4.88
N LEU A 171 -14.21 -3.99 -4.51
CA LEU A 171 -14.64 -3.68 -3.14
C LEU A 171 -16.15 -3.90 -3.01
N LYS A 172 -16.53 -4.83 -2.15
CA LYS A 172 -17.92 -5.05 -1.71
C LYS A 172 -18.06 -4.57 -0.27
N VAL A 173 -19.26 -4.12 0.08
CA VAL A 173 -19.57 -3.68 1.45
C VAL A 173 -20.63 -4.58 2.04
N LYS A 174 -20.38 -4.97 3.28
CA LYS A 174 -21.32 -5.71 4.12
C LYS A 174 -21.49 -4.92 5.43
N GLY A 175 -22.74 -4.56 5.70
CA GLY A 175 -23.14 -3.94 6.96
C GLY A 175 -23.18 -4.93 8.11
#